data_0adb8d09b494ee844355c3a29bf169d2
#
_entry.id   0adb8d09b494ee844355c3a29bf169d2
#
_cell.length_a   1.000
_cell.length_b   1.000
_cell.length_c   1.000
_cell.angle_alpha   90.00
_cell.angle_beta   90.00
_cell.angle_gamma   90.00
#
_symmetry.space_group_name_H-M   'P 1'
#
loop_
_entity.id
_entity.type
_entity.pdbx_description
1 polymer ?
#
loop_
_entity_poly.entity_id
_entity_poly.type
_entity_poly.pdbx_seq_one_letter_code
_entity_poly.pdbx_strand_id
1 'polypeptide(L)'
;RSTLFTNKNISEAGGSLSSASFLRYDMTLCGDRYTVDLQIDNTYTLGSVDNRKYDIVLNPEQLRRPNDCICLSITVYGDMPRTALLITNNYAGGTPSAVLEDDMIVILCDCYLYKLRLDDLEIILRREIELYGCSFELCKAENGWIIYGEMEIIGLNRDFNKIWSFSGHDIFVSCNNECCFEMTKDEILLCDWQGYHYALNYDGSLLREWK
;
A
#
# COMPACT_ATOMS: atom_id res chain seq x y z
N ARG A 1 1.90 -21.87 -10.33
CA ARG A 1 0.55 -21.66 -9.75
C ARG A 1 0.65 -20.48 -8.79
N SER A 2 0.34 -19.29 -9.28
CA SER A 2 0.25 -18.09 -8.46
C SER A 2 -1.10 -18.10 -7.75
N THR A 3 -1.06 -18.17 -6.44
CA THR A 3 -2.27 -18.03 -5.61
C THR A 3 -2.36 -16.58 -5.18
N LEU A 4 -3.22 -15.83 -5.84
CA LEU A 4 -3.67 -14.51 -5.41
C LEU A 4 -4.64 -14.72 -4.24
N PHE A 5 -4.22 -14.39 -3.02
CA PHE A 5 -5.12 -14.22 -1.90
C PHE A 5 -4.96 -12.81 -1.34
N THR A 6 -5.85 -11.94 -1.77
CA THR A 6 -6.11 -10.68 -1.07
C THR A 6 -7.21 -10.93 -0.04
N ASN A 7 -6.85 -11.08 1.23
CA ASN A 7 -7.82 -11.01 2.32
C ASN A 7 -7.82 -9.59 2.88
N LYS A 8 -8.71 -8.76 2.38
CA LYS A 8 -9.09 -7.50 3.05
C LYS A 8 -10.19 -7.82 4.06
N ASN A 9 -9.85 -7.90 5.34
CA ASN A 9 -10.83 -7.84 6.42
C ASN A 9 -10.94 -6.39 6.91
N ILE A 10 -11.81 -5.61 6.26
CA ILE A 10 -12.29 -4.34 6.82
C ILE A 10 -13.52 -4.70 7.64
N SER A 11 -13.37 -4.81 8.96
CA SER A 11 -14.53 -4.97 9.85
C SER A 11 -15.10 -3.59 10.19
N GLU A 12 -16.24 -3.24 9.57
CA GLU A 12 -17.07 -2.14 10.03
C GLU A 12 -17.75 -2.54 11.35
N ALA A 13 -17.35 -1.90 12.45
CA ALA A 13 -18.13 -1.92 13.68
C ALA A 13 -19.13 -0.76 13.63
N GLY A 14 -20.40 -1.07 13.37
CA GLY A 14 -21.49 -0.13 13.49
C GLY A 14 -21.71 0.30 14.95
N GLY A 15 -21.69 1.61 15.23
CA GLY A 15 -22.01 2.17 16.53
C GLY A 15 -21.69 3.66 16.62
N SER A 16 -22.72 4.50 16.70
CA SER A 16 -22.78 5.86 17.27
C SER A 16 -21.56 6.78 17.16
N LEU A 17 -21.74 7.88 16.43
CA LEU A 17 -20.88 9.06 16.35
C LEU A 17 -20.50 9.62 17.72
N SER A 18 -19.31 9.33 18.22
CA SER A 18 -18.47 10.23 19.04
C SER A 18 -17.07 9.61 19.23
N SER A 19 -16.04 10.42 19.05
CA SER A 19 -14.60 10.13 19.18
C SER A 19 -13.94 9.45 17.97
N ALA A 20 -12.77 9.99 17.61
CA ALA A 20 -11.90 9.59 16.52
C ALA A 20 -11.86 8.06 16.31
N SER A 21 -12.44 7.58 15.22
CA SER A 21 -12.32 6.19 14.81
C SER A 21 -10.86 5.96 14.43
N PHE A 22 -10.11 5.31 15.31
CA PHE A 22 -8.78 4.80 15.00
C PHE A 22 -8.93 3.82 13.84
N LEU A 23 -8.43 4.20 12.68
CA LEU A 23 -8.32 3.31 11.53
C LEU A 23 -7.47 2.11 11.96
N ARG A 24 -8.12 0.96 12.11
CA ARG A 24 -7.44 -0.28 12.39
C ARG A 24 -7.03 -0.86 11.05
N TYR A 25 -5.76 -0.72 10.71
CA TYR A 25 -5.18 -1.35 9.53
C TYR A 25 -4.41 -2.57 9.99
N ASP A 26 -4.88 -3.74 9.58
CA ASP A 26 -4.24 -5.02 9.84
C ASP A 26 -4.16 -5.77 8.50
N MET A 27 -2.96 -6.16 8.09
CA MET A 27 -2.72 -6.96 6.89
C MET A 27 -1.77 -8.10 7.22
N THR A 28 -2.13 -9.32 6.83
CA THR A 28 -1.26 -10.48 6.90
C THR A 28 -0.92 -10.98 5.51
N LEU A 29 0.36 -11.09 5.21
CA LEU A 29 0.89 -11.62 3.96
C LEU A 29 1.55 -12.97 4.24
N CYS A 30 1.17 -14.00 3.48
CA CYS A 30 1.71 -15.34 3.61
C CYS A 30 2.51 -15.72 2.37
N GLY A 31 3.77 -16.06 2.56
CA GLY A 31 4.66 -16.65 1.55
C GLY A 31 5.14 -18.04 1.96
N ASP A 32 6.00 -18.64 1.17
CA ASP A 32 6.48 -20.01 1.42
C ASP A 32 7.37 -20.11 2.67
N ARG A 33 8.19 -19.08 2.91
CA ARG A 33 9.17 -19.06 4.02
C ARG A 33 8.77 -18.11 5.14
N TYR A 34 8.08 -17.02 4.83
CA TYR A 34 7.74 -15.97 5.76
C TYR A 34 6.25 -15.71 5.80
N THR A 35 5.75 -15.38 6.98
CA THR A 35 4.48 -14.67 7.16
C THR A 35 4.80 -13.29 7.72
N VAL A 36 4.15 -12.26 7.20
CA VAL A 36 4.38 -10.87 7.61
C VAL A 36 3.06 -10.24 8.02
N ASP A 37 2.99 -9.75 9.25
CA ASP A 37 1.89 -8.92 9.74
C ASP A 37 2.29 -7.45 9.70
N LEU A 38 1.43 -6.63 9.13
CA LEU A 38 1.54 -5.19 9.06
C LEU A 38 0.39 -4.54 9.83
N GLN A 39 0.70 -3.65 10.76
CA GLN A 39 -0.28 -2.95 11.58
C GLN A 39 0.13 -1.50 11.81
N ILE A 40 -0.83 -0.57 11.80
CA ILE A 40 -0.55 0.80 12.24
C ILE A 40 -0.44 0.81 13.77
N ASP A 41 0.72 1.18 14.30
CA ASP A 41 0.92 1.42 15.72
C ASP A 41 0.52 2.85 16.08
N ASN A 42 -0.74 3.04 16.41
CA ASN A 42 -1.29 4.33 16.85
C ASN A 42 -0.83 4.73 18.26
N THR A 43 -0.13 3.84 18.97
CA THR A 43 0.36 4.10 20.35
C THR A 43 1.79 4.61 20.38
N TYR A 44 2.53 4.43 19.29
CA TYR A 44 3.91 4.85 19.20
C TYR A 44 4.01 6.38 19.12
N THR A 45 4.81 6.95 20.00
CA THR A 45 5.09 8.40 20.03
C THR A 45 6.59 8.64 19.86
N LEU A 46 6.95 9.42 18.85
CA LEU A 46 8.35 9.77 18.58
C LEU A 46 9.03 10.35 19.83
N GLY A 47 10.15 9.73 20.24
CA GLY A 47 10.94 10.17 21.39
C GLY A 47 10.39 9.77 22.76
N SER A 48 9.26 9.08 22.87
CA SER A 48 8.75 8.57 24.14
C SER A 48 9.54 7.35 24.62
N VAL A 49 9.80 7.29 25.92
CA VAL A 49 10.45 6.14 26.57
C VAL A 49 9.48 4.99 26.86
N ASP A 50 8.18 5.26 26.80
CA ASP A 50 7.11 4.31 27.09
C ASP A 50 6.63 3.52 25.86
N ASN A 51 7.26 3.75 24.70
CA ASN A 51 6.94 3.04 23.47
C ASN A 51 7.18 1.54 23.58
N ARG A 52 6.34 0.75 22.88
CA ARG A 52 6.66 -0.65 22.60
C ARG A 52 8.07 -0.74 21.98
N LYS A 53 8.83 -1.73 22.40
CA LYS A 53 10.15 -2.00 21.85
C LYS A 53 10.02 -2.80 20.55
N TYR A 54 10.73 -2.37 19.54
CA TYR A 54 10.94 -3.04 18.26
C TYR A 54 12.41 -3.43 18.14
N ASP A 55 12.71 -4.52 17.42
CA ASP A 55 14.09 -4.90 17.15
C ASP A 55 14.80 -3.82 16.31
N ILE A 56 14.05 -3.20 15.37
CA ILE A 56 14.54 -2.13 14.51
C ILE A 56 13.49 -1.03 14.41
N VAL A 57 13.94 0.23 14.49
CA VAL A 57 13.12 1.41 14.18
C VAL A 57 13.70 2.09 12.94
N LEU A 58 12.92 2.10 11.88
CA LEU A 58 13.25 2.67 10.58
C LEU A 58 12.55 4.02 10.44
N ASN A 59 13.33 5.08 10.30
CA ASN A 59 12.82 6.45 10.05
C ASN A 59 13.61 7.06 8.88
N PRO A 60 13.41 6.55 7.65
CA PRO A 60 14.19 6.96 6.49
C PRO A 60 13.97 8.42 6.09
N GLU A 61 12.78 8.97 6.42
CA GLU A 61 12.40 10.35 6.15
C GLU A 61 12.86 11.33 7.25
N GLN A 62 13.49 10.83 8.32
CA GLN A 62 13.95 11.61 9.47
C GLN A 62 12.84 12.48 10.10
N LEU A 63 11.63 11.96 10.14
CA LEU A 63 10.45 12.63 10.67
C LEU A 63 10.63 12.89 12.17
N ARG A 64 10.18 14.06 12.59
CA ARG A 64 10.31 14.53 13.99
C ARG A 64 8.99 14.90 14.63
N ARG A 65 7.91 15.01 13.85
CA ARG A 65 6.59 15.43 14.35
C ARG A 65 5.59 14.29 14.24
N PRO A 66 4.87 13.94 15.32
CA PRO A 66 3.92 12.83 15.31
C PRO A 66 2.76 12.99 14.33
N ASN A 67 2.32 14.22 14.10
CA ASN A 67 1.11 14.49 13.30
C ASN A 67 1.31 14.32 11.79
N ASP A 68 2.56 14.23 11.34
CA ASP A 68 2.90 14.17 9.92
C ASP A 68 3.32 12.75 9.51
N CYS A 69 3.21 11.77 10.41
CA CYS A 69 3.70 10.44 10.14
C CYS A 69 2.70 9.33 10.48
N ILE A 70 2.86 8.22 9.78
CA ILE A 70 2.29 6.93 10.12
C ILE A 70 3.41 6.04 10.68
N CYS A 71 3.10 5.29 11.74
CA CYS A 71 4.00 4.31 12.35
C CYS A 71 3.49 2.91 11.98
N LEU A 72 4.15 2.25 11.04
CA LEU A 72 3.77 0.93 10.57
C LEU A 72 4.62 -0.13 11.28
N SER A 73 3.97 -0.93 12.12
CA SER A 73 4.55 -2.11 12.75
C SER A 73 4.64 -3.24 11.74
N ILE A 74 5.81 -3.82 11.59
CA ILE A 74 6.11 -4.96 10.71
C ILE A 74 6.55 -6.11 11.61
N THR A 75 5.80 -7.21 11.62
CA THR A 75 6.19 -8.43 12.34
C THR A 75 6.42 -9.53 11.31
N VAL A 76 7.63 -10.06 11.28
CA VAL A 76 8.04 -11.14 10.38
C VAL A 76 8.14 -12.43 11.17
N TYR A 77 7.39 -13.44 10.75
CA TYR A 77 7.45 -14.80 11.26
C TYR A 77 8.21 -15.68 10.27
N GLY A 78 9.25 -16.32 10.74
CA GLY A 78 10.14 -17.23 10.03
C GLY A 78 10.93 -18.03 11.06
N ASP A 79 12.16 -18.46 10.72
CA ASP A 79 13.02 -19.21 11.62
C ASP A 79 13.32 -18.42 12.93
N MET A 80 13.49 -17.12 12.81
CA MET A 80 13.61 -16.19 13.93
C MET A 80 12.63 -15.02 13.73
N PRO A 81 11.57 -14.93 14.56
CA PRO A 81 10.65 -13.79 14.49
C PRO A 81 11.37 -12.46 14.72
N ARG A 82 11.01 -11.44 13.94
CA ARG A 82 11.58 -10.09 14.04
C ARG A 82 10.49 -9.05 13.94
N THR A 83 10.76 -7.90 14.55
CA THR A 83 9.84 -6.76 14.52
C THR A 83 10.56 -5.50 14.08
N ALA A 84 9.93 -4.74 13.19
CA ALA A 84 10.36 -3.40 12.87
C ALA A 84 9.21 -2.40 12.99
N LEU A 85 9.56 -1.15 13.22
CA LEU A 85 8.66 -0.03 13.06
C LEU A 85 9.15 0.84 11.90
N LEU A 86 8.33 0.98 10.87
CA LEU A 86 8.59 1.92 9.78
C LEU A 86 7.81 3.21 10.04
N ILE A 87 8.56 4.31 10.21
CA ILE A 87 8.01 5.66 10.39
C ILE A 87 8.11 6.36 9.04
N THR A 88 6.97 6.71 8.46
CA THR A 88 6.88 7.30 7.12
C THR A 88 5.81 8.38 7.05
N ASN A 89 5.79 9.14 5.97
CA ASN A 89 4.79 10.17 5.72
C ASN A 89 3.41 9.58 5.41
N ASN A 90 2.38 10.35 5.72
CA ASN A 90 0.99 10.06 5.36
C ASN A 90 0.23 11.36 5.08
N TYR A 91 0.73 12.15 4.13
CA TYR A 91 0.13 13.47 3.82
C TYR A 91 -1.20 13.37 3.12
N ALA A 92 -1.34 12.44 2.20
CA ALA A 92 -2.57 12.26 1.43
C ALA A 92 -3.60 11.36 2.13
N GLY A 93 -3.22 10.69 3.23
CA GLY A 93 -4.14 9.85 4.01
C GLY A 93 -4.47 8.50 3.37
N GLY A 94 -3.65 8.04 2.43
CA GLY A 94 -3.80 6.72 1.79
C GLY A 94 -3.60 5.58 2.80
N THR A 95 -4.12 4.41 2.45
CA THR A 95 -3.92 3.18 3.24
C THR A 95 -2.60 2.53 2.81
N PRO A 96 -1.71 2.14 3.74
CA PRO A 96 -0.53 1.37 3.38
C PRO A 96 -0.91 0.11 2.61
N SER A 97 -0.15 -0.23 1.59
CA SER A 97 -0.31 -1.45 0.82
C SER A 97 1.02 -2.17 0.70
N ALA A 98 1.01 -3.51 0.67
CA ALA A 98 2.24 -4.24 0.59
C ALA A 98 2.10 -5.53 -0.22
N VAL A 99 3.22 -5.94 -0.82
CA VAL A 99 3.34 -7.20 -1.56
C VAL A 99 4.57 -7.95 -1.06
N LEU A 100 4.36 -9.22 -0.74
CA LEU A 100 5.43 -10.15 -0.37
C LEU A 100 6.04 -10.74 -1.64
N GLU A 101 7.36 -10.72 -1.74
CA GLU A 101 8.13 -11.18 -2.90
C GLU A 101 9.34 -12.00 -2.43
N ASP A 102 9.18 -13.31 -2.37
CA ASP A 102 10.17 -14.27 -1.86
C ASP A 102 10.66 -13.90 -0.44
N ASP A 103 11.90 -13.40 -0.33
CA ASP A 103 12.54 -12.94 0.91
C ASP A 103 12.48 -11.42 1.11
N MET A 104 11.67 -10.73 0.32
CA MET A 104 11.48 -9.29 0.34
C MET A 104 10.02 -8.91 0.57
N ILE A 105 9.80 -7.75 1.15
CA ILE A 105 8.49 -7.09 1.16
C ILE A 105 8.60 -5.72 0.51
N VAL A 106 7.64 -5.40 -0.35
CA VAL A 106 7.49 -4.07 -0.94
C VAL A 106 6.29 -3.41 -0.29
N ILE A 107 6.51 -2.26 0.32
CA ILE A 107 5.49 -1.49 1.05
C ILE A 107 5.31 -0.15 0.37
N LEU A 108 4.07 0.19 0.04
CA LEU A 108 3.66 1.51 -0.41
C LEU A 108 2.95 2.22 0.74
N CYS A 109 3.48 3.37 1.14
CA CYS A 109 2.87 4.27 2.10
C CYS A 109 2.79 5.65 1.47
N ASP A 110 1.56 6.12 1.20
CA ASP A 110 1.35 7.37 0.49
C ASP A 110 2.09 7.36 -0.87
N CYS A 111 3.06 8.24 -1.08
CA CYS A 111 3.89 8.28 -2.28
C CYS A 111 5.26 7.56 -2.11
N TYR A 112 5.52 6.93 -0.97
CA TYR A 112 6.80 6.28 -0.72
C TYR A 112 6.72 4.76 -0.87
N LEU A 113 7.63 4.21 -1.68
CA LEU A 113 7.89 2.79 -1.80
C LEU A 113 9.14 2.41 -1.01
N TYR A 114 8.99 1.38 -0.18
CA TYR A 114 10.08 0.76 0.56
C TYR A 114 10.18 -0.72 0.19
N LYS A 115 11.36 -1.18 -0.18
CA LYS A 115 11.65 -2.61 -0.32
C LYS A 115 12.57 -3.02 0.82
N LEU A 116 12.11 -3.96 1.67
CA LEU A 116 12.85 -4.46 2.81
C LEU A 116 13.18 -5.93 2.62
N ARG A 117 14.38 -6.32 3.03
CA ARG A 117 14.76 -7.72 3.15
C ARG A 117 14.22 -8.30 4.46
N LEU A 118 13.59 -9.47 4.42
CA LEU A 118 12.89 -10.03 5.58
C LEU A 118 13.81 -10.67 6.62
N ASP A 119 15.02 -11.07 6.23
CA ASP A 119 16.00 -11.68 7.13
C ASP A 119 16.53 -10.71 8.20
N ASP A 120 16.69 -9.44 7.85
CA ASP A 120 17.28 -8.41 8.71
C ASP A 120 16.50 -7.10 8.78
N LEU A 121 15.43 -6.99 8.01
CA LEU A 121 14.55 -5.81 7.89
C LEU A 121 15.32 -4.55 7.40
N GLU A 122 16.42 -4.74 6.66
CA GLU A 122 17.13 -3.64 6.02
C GLU A 122 16.32 -3.07 4.84
N ILE A 123 16.24 -1.75 4.75
CA ILE A 123 15.66 -1.07 3.58
C ILE A 123 16.66 -1.17 2.43
N ILE A 124 16.35 -2.02 1.45
CA ILE A 124 17.16 -2.22 0.24
C ILE A 124 16.88 -1.14 -0.79
N LEU A 125 15.64 -0.64 -0.83
CA LEU A 125 15.25 0.43 -1.72
C LEU A 125 14.23 1.34 -1.01
N ARG A 126 14.42 2.63 -1.16
CA ARG A 126 13.45 3.68 -0.86
C ARG A 126 13.25 4.50 -2.12
N ARG A 127 12.00 4.74 -2.49
CA ARG A 127 11.67 5.56 -3.66
C ARG A 127 10.44 6.40 -3.39
N GLU A 128 10.52 7.66 -3.75
CA GLU A 128 9.37 8.56 -3.83
C GLU A 128 8.77 8.46 -5.24
N ILE A 129 7.47 8.24 -5.32
CA ILE A 129 6.72 8.14 -6.57
C ILE A 129 5.96 9.44 -6.75
N GLU A 130 6.10 10.04 -7.92
CA GLU A 130 5.26 11.18 -8.30
C GLU A 130 3.83 10.69 -8.49
N LEU A 131 2.97 10.98 -7.51
CA LEU A 131 1.57 10.54 -7.42
C LEU A 131 0.69 11.74 -7.08
N TYR A 132 -0.43 11.88 -7.77
CA TYR A 132 -1.47 12.86 -7.45
C TYR A 132 -2.59 12.19 -6.63
N GLY A 133 -3.01 12.83 -5.52
CA GLY A 133 -3.97 12.27 -4.58
C GLY A 133 -3.37 11.21 -3.68
N CYS A 134 -4.18 10.32 -3.14
CA CYS A 134 -3.74 9.23 -2.29
C CYS A 134 -3.59 7.90 -3.05
N SER A 135 -2.70 7.04 -2.57
CA SER A 135 -2.57 5.67 -3.05
C SER A 135 -3.47 4.72 -2.26
N PHE A 136 -4.04 3.73 -2.93
CA PHE A 136 -4.90 2.71 -2.32
C PHE A 136 -4.26 1.33 -2.32
N GLU A 137 -3.62 0.95 -3.42
CA GLU A 137 -3.13 -0.40 -3.57
C GLU A 137 -1.87 -0.47 -4.45
N LEU A 138 -0.94 -1.33 -4.04
CA LEU A 138 0.22 -1.74 -4.83
C LEU A 138 -0.01 -3.17 -5.32
N CYS A 139 0.06 -3.37 -6.62
CA CYS A 139 -0.11 -4.68 -7.23
C CYS A 139 1.12 -5.08 -8.03
N LYS A 140 1.49 -6.37 -7.96
CA LYS A 140 2.54 -6.92 -8.82
C LYS A 140 1.96 -7.27 -10.19
N ALA A 141 2.60 -6.81 -11.25
CA ALA A 141 2.33 -7.17 -12.64
C ALA A 141 3.49 -8.03 -13.18
N GLU A 142 3.29 -8.67 -14.35
CA GLU A 142 4.30 -9.55 -14.97
C GLU A 142 5.64 -8.82 -15.20
N ASN A 143 5.59 -7.57 -15.67
CA ASN A 143 6.77 -6.80 -16.05
C ASN A 143 7.06 -5.60 -15.15
N GLY A 144 6.46 -5.55 -13.96
CA GLY A 144 6.65 -4.43 -13.03
C GLY A 144 5.55 -4.35 -11.99
N TRP A 145 5.04 -3.16 -11.72
CA TRP A 145 4.09 -2.88 -10.66
C TRP A 145 3.02 -1.90 -11.13
N ILE A 146 1.85 -2.01 -10.54
CA ILE A 146 0.74 -1.09 -10.73
C ILE A 146 0.41 -0.47 -9.38
N ILE A 147 0.32 0.86 -9.32
CA ILE A 147 -0.25 1.59 -8.19
C ILE A 147 -1.65 2.03 -8.59
N TYR A 148 -2.63 1.57 -7.83
CA TYR A 148 -3.97 2.12 -7.85
C TYR A 148 -4.06 3.29 -6.90
N GLY A 149 -4.32 4.48 -7.44
CA GLY A 149 -4.49 5.72 -6.70
C GLY A 149 -5.85 6.35 -6.94
N GLU A 150 -6.15 7.37 -6.14
CA GLU A 150 -7.41 8.11 -6.22
C GLU A 150 -7.59 8.81 -7.57
N MET A 151 -6.55 9.51 -8.04
CA MET A 151 -6.60 10.37 -9.22
C MET A 151 -5.91 9.78 -10.44
N GLU A 152 -5.03 8.80 -10.24
CA GLU A 152 -4.29 8.17 -11.34
C GLU A 152 -3.94 6.71 -11.04
N ILE A 153 -3.81 5.94 -12.10
CA ILE A 153 -3.22 4.61 -12.09
C ILE A 153 -1.81 4.75 -12.63
N ILE A 154 -0.83 4.19 -11.94
CA ILE A 154 0.57 4.32 -12.30
C ILE A 154 1.16 2.96 -12.61
N GLY A 155 1.79 2.83 -13.76
CA GLY A 155 2.65 1.70 -14.09
C GLY A 155 4.10 1.99 -13.76
N LEU A 156 4.74 1.05 -13.05
CA LEU A 156 6.15 1.09 -12.73
C LEU A 156 6.86 -0.11 -13.37
N ASN A 157 8.11 0.08 -13.79
CA ASN A 157 8.95 -1.05 -14.18
C ASN A 157 9.42 -1.85 -12.94
N ARG A 158 10.21 -2.91 -13.17
CA ARG A 158 10.76 -3.78 -12.09
C ARG A 158 11.66 -3.02 -11.11
N ASP A 159 12.25 -1.91 -11.54
CA ASP A 159 13.11 -1.03 -10.73
C ASP A 159 12.34 0.10 -10.07
N PHE A 160 11.00 0.03 -10.07
CA PHE A 160 10.09 1.02 -9.51
C PHE A 160 10.20 2.42 -10.12
N ASN A 161 10.61 2.53 -11.38
CA ASN A 161 10.53 3.78 -12.14
C ASN A 161 9.16 3.88 -12.80
N LYS A 162 8.50 5.04 -12.67
CA LYS A 162 7.24 5.35 -13.35
C LYS A 162 7.46 5.30 -14.87
N ILE A 163 6.69 4.47 -15.57
CA ILE A 163 6.77 4.30 -17.03
C ILE A 163 5.54 4.84 -17.73
N TRP A 164 4.40 4.85 -17.06
CA TRP A 164 3.17 5.47 -17.55
C TRP A 164 2.26 5.86 -16.39
N SER A 165 1.29 6.72 -16.66
CA SER A 165 0.12 6.94 -15.80
C SER A 165 -1.13 7.18 -16.64
N PHE A 166 -2.27 6.86 -16.06
CA PHE A 166 -3.59 7.06 -16.64
C PHE A 166 -4.50 7.75 -15.63
N SER A 167 -5.22 8.78 -16.06
CA SER A 167 -6.28 9.45 -15.30
C SER A 167 -7.58 9.37 -16.07
N GLY A 168 -8.70 9.14 -15.35
CA GLY A 168 -10.04 9.15 -15.90
C GLY A 168 -10.63 10.55 -16.04
N HIS A 169 -11.96 10.62 -16.23
CA HIS A 169 -12.70 11.88 -16.20
C HIS A 169 -12.87 12.42 -14.78
N ASP A 170 -12.82 11.53 -13.77
CA ASP A 170 -12.94 11.84 -12.35
C ASP A 170 -12.08 10.86 -11.52
N ILE A 171 -12.15 10.98 -10.20
CA ILE A 171 -11.41 10.14 -9.26
C ILE A 171 -11.86 8.67 -9.35
N PHE A 172 -10.93 7.73 -9.16
CA PHE A 172 -11.18 6.30 -9.18
C PHE A 172 -11.72 5.79 -7.84
N VAL A 173 -12.88 6.31 -7.44
CA VAL A 173 -13.60 5.93 -6.22
C VAL A 173 -15.05 5.70 -6.58
N SER A 174 -15.69 4.66 -6.03
CA SER A 174 -17.09 4.36 -6.29
C SER A 174 -18.02 4.98 -5.24
N CYS A 175 -19.12 5.56 -5.71
CA CYS A 175 -20.23 5.97 -4.85
C CYS A 175 -21.21 4.81 -4.54
N ASN A 176 -21.15 3.69 -5.27
CA ASN A 176 -22.11 2.59 -5.22
C ASN A 176 -21.52 1.29 -4.67
N ASN A 177 -20.35 1.32 -4.02
CA ASN A 177 -19.59 0.15 -3.58
C ASN A 177 -19.19 -0.80 -4.74
N GLU A 178 -19.09 -0.31 -5.95
CA GLU A 178 -18.52 -1.05 -7.07
C GLU A 178 -17.00 -1.14 -6.91
N CYS A 179 -16.41 -2.21 -7.45
CA CYS A 179 -14.96 -2.34 -7.52
C CYS A 179 -14.42 -1.40 -8.59
N CYS A 180 -13.69 -0.36 -8.20
CA CYS A 180 -13.16 0.63 -9.12
C CYS A 180 -11.82 0.27 -9.75
N PHE A 181 -11.23 -0.86 -9.34
CA PHE A 181 -9.95 -1.32 -9.86
C PHE A 181 -9.91 -2.84 -9.83
N GLU A 182 -9.68 -3.45 -10.97
CA GLU A 182 -9.50 -4.90 -11.10
C GLU A 182 -8.39 -5.19 -12.11
N MET A 183 -7.45 -6.04 -11.73
CA MET A 183 -6.44 -6.58 -12.64
C MET A 183 -6.87 -7.97 -13.10
N THR A 184 -7.14 -8.10 -14.39
CA THR A 184 -7.40 -9.39 -15.04
C THR A 184 -6.10 -9.93 -15.66
N LYS A 185 -6.17 -11.07 -16.33
CA LYS A 185 -5.01 -11.61 -17.03
C LYS A 185 -4.50 -10.68 -18.16
N ASP A 186 -5.42 -10.02 -18.86
CA ASP A 186 -5.12 -9.35 -20.13
C ASP A 186 -5.24 -7.81 -20.02
N GLU A 187 -5.97 -7.30 -19.03
CA GLU A 187 -6.30 -5.88 -18.92
C GLU A 187 -6.54 -5.42 -17.49
N ILE A 188 -6.45 -4.10 -17.29
CA ILE A 188 -6.80 -3.41 -16.06
C ILE A 188 -8.16 -2.74 -16.28
N LEU A 189 -9.14 -3.09 -15.43
CA LEU A 189 -10.48 -2.53 -15.47
C LEU A 189 -10.61 -1.47 -14.38
N LEU A 190 -11.21 -0.33 -14.75
CA LEU A 190 -11.37 0.81 -13.87
C LEU A 190 -12.79 1.36 -13.96
N CYS A 191 -13.25 1.99 -12.87
CA CYS A 191 -14.38 2.91 -12.92
C CYS A 191 -14.08 4.18 -12.13
N ASP A 192 -14.65 5.30 -12.55
CA ASP A 192 -14.52 6.57 -11.85
C ASP A 192 -15.81 6.98 -11.13
N TRP A 193 -15.74 8.05 -10.37
CA TRP A 193 -16.86 8.61 -9.58
C TRP A 193 -18.07 9.01 -10.46
N GLN A 194 -17.84 9.42 -11.70
CA GLN A 194 -18.91 9.78 -12.63
C GLN A 194 -19.54 8.56 -13.32
N GLY A 195 -19.04 7.35 -13.09
CA GLY A 195 -19.50 6.10 -13.66
C GLY A 195 -18.99 5.83 -15.06
N TYR A 196 -17.87 6.44 -15.46
CA TYR A 196 -17.14 5.99 -16.63
C TYR A 196 -16.30 4.78 -16.28
N HIS A 197 -16.26 3.83 -17.19
CA HIS A 197 -15.46 2.63 -17.10
C HIS A 197 -14.36 2.66 -18.15
N TYR A 198 -13.22 2.08 -17.81
CA TYR A 198 -12.06 2.03 -18.68
C TYR A 198 -11.46 0.63 -18.66
N ALA A 199 -10.92 0.20 -19.79
CA ALA A 199 -10.03 -0.93 -19.86
C ALA A 199 -8.69 -0.48 -20.43
N LEU A 200 -7.62 -0.75 -19.70
CA LEU A 200 -6.25 -0.47 -20.12
C LEU A 200 -5.52 -1.78 -20.35
N ASN A 201 -4.56 -1.79 -21.27
CA ASN A 201 -3.56 -2.83 -21.27
C ASN A 201 -2.47 -2.54 -20.22
N TYR A 202 -1.53 -3.48 -20.02
CA TYR A 202 -0.49 -3.34 -19.02
C TYR A 202 0.64 -2.34 -19.38
N ASP A 203 0.63 -1.76 -20.58
CA ASP A 203 1.49 -0.64 -20.96
C ASP A 203 0.83 0.74 -20.75
N GLY A 204 -0.39 0.76 -20.18
CA GLY A 204 -1.12 1.97 -19.85
C GLY A 204 -1.97 2.54 -20.97
N SER A 205 -2.02 1.86 -22.13
CA SER A 205 -2.83 2.33 -23.27
C SER A 205 -4.31 2.02 -23.03
N LEU A 206 -5.17 3.00 -23.27
CA LEU A 206 -6.62 2.85 -23.22
C LEU A 206 -7.10 1.97 -24.36
N LEU A 207 -7.73 0.84 -24.04
CA LEU A 207 -8.31 -0.09 -25.00
C LEU A 207 -9.76 0.27 -25.32
N ARG A 208 -10.54 0.63 -24.30
CA ARG A 208 -11.93 1.04 -24.43
C ARG A 208 -12.41 1.87 -23.24
N GLU A 209 -13.38 2.71 -23.51
CA GLU A 209 -14.10 3.51 -22.53
C GLU A 209 -15.59 3.36 -22.78
N TRP A 210 -16.39 3.30 -21.71
CA TRP A 210 -17.86 3.25 -21.78
C TRP A 210 -18.50 3.84 -20.51
N LYS A 211 -19.81 4.08 -20.60
CA LYS A 211 -20.60 4.55 -19.47
C LYS A 211 -21.88 3.76 -19.33
#